data_95f7cac8b769c91b2d82f484f90f39f2
#
_entry.id   95f7cac8b769c91b2d82f484f90f39f2
#
_cell.length_a   1.000
_cell.length_b   1.000
_cell.length_c   1.000
_cell.angle_alpha   90.00
_cell.angle_beta   90.00
_cell.angle_gamma   90.00
#
_symmetry.space_group_name_H-M   'P 1'
#
loop_
_entity.id
_entity.type
_entity.pdbx_description
1 polymer ?
#
loop_
_entity_poly.entity_id
_entity_poly.type
_entity_poly.pdbx_seq_one_letter_code
_entity_poly.pdbx_strand_id
1 'polypeptide(L)'
;MDHAWFALKMGLAAVVFSVGLAILAPVGTVGQSNPTDKLKNLEFREIGPAVMGGRIDDFGVVESNPNIVYVGTASGGVWKTTNNGTTWEPVFDKEDVSTIGDIAIAPSDPAVVWVGTGEPNNRQSSSWGDGIYKSLDAGKTWQKMGLGATHHIGRIVIHPKNPEILYAAALGHLWGPNPERGVYKTTDGGKTWNQVLKINDDTGVSDIAMDPESPDTLYAAAYERRRTPFGFNGGGPDSGIYKTTDGGTTWKKLTKGLPYENGGDTGRIGLDIYRKDSNIVYAIVQHEKGGTYRSDDKGETWKKMGDTNPRPSYYSQIRIDPNNDLRIWELGAQMFYSEDGGKTFSTQRVKSIHGDFHAMWID
;
A
#
# COMPACT_ATOMS: atom_id res chain seq x y z
N MET A 1 7.62 -69.94 37.81
CA MET A 1 9.04 -70.27 37.97
C MET A 1 9.71 -68.90 38.26
N ASP A 2 9.73 -68.59 39.57
CA ASP A 2 10.86 -68.80 40.50
C ASP A 2 11.97 -67.83 40.26
N HIS A 3 12.24 -67.11 41.14
CA HIS A 3 12.85 -66.88 42.45
C HIS A 3 13.72 -65.61 42.38
N ALA A 4 13.75 -64.73 43.21
CA ALA A 4 13.87 -64.61 44.67
C ALA A 4 15.12 -63.71 45.00
N TRP A 5 14.85 -62.73 45.82
CA TRP A 5 15.61 -62.32 47.01
C TRP A 5 17.12 -62.17 46.97
N PHE A 6 17.60 -60.98 47.31
CA PHE A 6 18.51 -60.84 48.47
C PHE A 6 18.46 -59.40 49.05
N ALA A 7 18.09 -59.33 50.34
CA ALA A 7 18.27 -58.15 51.16
C ALA A 7 19.63 -58.27 51.90
N LEU A 8 20.33 -57.19 52.09
CA LEU A 8 21.34 -57.11 53.15
C LEU A 8 21.29 -55.74 53.83
N LYS A 9 21.14 -55.86 55.13
CA LYS A 9 21.12 -54.78 56.13
C LYS A 9 22.54 -54.34 56.51
N MET A 10 22.54 -53.13 57.19
CA MET A 10 23.55 -52.58 58.14
C MET A 10 24.58 -51.68 57.47
N GLY A 11 24.82 -50.43 57.87
CA GLY A 11 25.06 -49.99 59.21
C GLY A 11 25.07 -48.46 59.33
N LEU A 12 24.63 -48.01 60.44
CA LEU A 12 24.62 -46.63 60.92
C LEU A 12 26.06 -46.10 61.11
N ALA A 13 26.38 -44.96 60.51
CA ALA A 13 27.46 -44.12 60.98
C ALA A 13 27.02 -42.67 60.87
N ALA A 14 26.67 -42.09 62.01
CA ALA A 14 26.37 -40.64 62.13
C ALA A 14 27.68 -39.87 62.02
N VAL A 15 27.83 -39.11 60.96
CA VAL A 15 28.84 -38.05 60.86
C VAL A 15 28.12 -36.71 61.05
N VAL A 16 28.37 -36.09 62.20
CA VAL A 16 27.93 -34.71 62.45
C VAL A 16 28.83 -33.78 61.68
N PHE A 17 28.31 -33.22 60.58
CA PHE A 17 28.93 -32.11 59.89
C PHE A 17 28.36 -30.83 60.43
N SER A 18 29.19 -30.06 61.13
CA SER A 18 28.89 -28.66 61.51
C SER A 18 28.86 -27.83 60.22
N VAL A 19 27.67 -27.50 59.77
CA VAL A 19 27.52 -26.53 58.70
C VAL A 19 27.64 -25.12 59.28
N GLY A 20 28.78 -24.51 59.04
CA GLY A 20 28.99 -23.10 59.28
C GLY A 20 28.05 -22.29 58.42
N LEU A 21 27.16 -21.52 59.07
CA LEU A 21 26.26 -20.56 58.40
C LEU A 21 27.11 -19.40 57.86
N ALA A 22 27.55 -19.50 56.60
CA ALA A 22 28.12 -18.36 55.92
C ALA A 22 26.97 -17.41 55.58
N ILE A 23 26.89 -16.27 56.26
CA ILE A 23 26.00 -15.17 55.92
C ILE A 23 26.53 -14.60 54.59
N LEU A 24 25.89 -15.04 53.48
CA LEU A 24 26.05 -14.38 52.20
C LEU A 24 25.39 -13.01 52.30
N ALA A 25 26.21 -11.97 52.42
CA ALA A 25 25.76 -10.60 52.21
C ALA A 25 25.13 -10.52 50.79
N PRO A 26 24.01 -9.84 50.64
CA PRO A 26 23.44 -9.69 49.29
C PRO A 26 24.47 -8.92 48.45
N VAL A 27 25.00 -9.59 47.44
CA VAL A 27 25.71 -8.92 46.35
C VAL A 27 24.70 -7.95 45.75
N GLY A 28 24.93 -6.67 45.99
CA GLY A 28 24.13 -5.63 45.41
C GLY A 28 24.03 -5.87 43.89
N THR A 29 22.85 -6.12 43.43
CA THR A 29 22.57 -6.13 41.98
C THR A 29 22.97 -4.75 41.48
N VAL A 30 24.13 -4.67 40.81
CA VAL A 30 24.43 -3.52 39.96
C VAL A 30 23.25 -3.40 39.02
N GLY A 31 22.38 -2.44 39.29
CA GLY A 31 21.22 -2.19 38.44
C GLY A 31 21.74 -2.01 37.00
N GLN A 32 21.36 -2.94 36.11
CA GLN A 32 21.62 -2.72 34.72
C GLN A 32 20.85 -1.46 34.32
N SER A 33 21.61 -0.35 34.19
CA SER A 33 21.03 0.88 33.65
C SER A 33 20.43 0.54 32.30
N ASN A 34 19.13 0.81 32.15
CA ASN A 34 18.44 0.59 30.87
C ASN A 34 19.27 1.29 29.76
N PRO A 35 19.66 0.62 28.70
CA PRO A 35 20.40 1.23 27.59
C PRO A 35 19.73 2.52 27.10
N THR A 36 18.39 2.59 27.15
CA THR A 36 17.59 3.78 26.80
C THR A 36 17.94 4.99 27.68
N ASP A 37 18.30 4.79 28.98
CA ASP A 37 18.69 5.91 29.87
C ASP A 37 20.02 6.55 29.48
N LYS A 38 20.89 5.79 28.82
CA LYS A 38 22.16 6.30 28.28
C LYS A 38 21.97 7.11 27.01
N LEU A 39 20.86 6.90 26.31
CA LEU A 39 20.53 7.55 25.05
C LEU A 39 19.60 8.76 25.21
N LYS A 40 19.01 8.97 26.41
CA LYS A 40 18.01 10.03 26.66
C LYS A 40 18.46 11.47 26.37
N ASN A 41 19.77 11.69 26.32
CA ASN A 41 20.36 12.99 25.98
C ASN A 41 20.86 13.08 24.55
N LEU A 42 20.67 12.04 23.76
CA LEU A 42 20.98 12.09 22.33
C LEU A 42 19.76 12.64 21.60
N GLU A 43 19.93 13.81 21.04
CA GLU A 43 18.95 14.42 20.14
C GLU A 43 19.39 14.15 18.68
N PHE A 44 18.44 13.73 17.87
CA PHE A 44 18.68 13.65 16.44
C PHE A 44 18.78 15.07 15.89
N ARG A 45 19.90 15.37 15.25
CA ARG A 45 20.08 16.62 14.54
C ARG A 45 19.59 16.45 13.12
N GLU A 46 18.64 17.28 12.73
CA GLU A 46 18.26 17.40 11.33
C GLU A 46 19.47 17.92 10.53
N ILE A 47 19.91 17.14 9.55
CA ILE A 47 21.08 17.48 8.71
C ILE A 47 20.65 18.02 7.34
N GLY A 48 19.38 18.41 7.24
CA GLY A 48 18.77 18.92 6.00
C GLY A 48 18.23 17.81 5.09
N PRO A 49 17.59 18.18 4.00
CA PRO A 49 17.03 17.22 3.08
C PRO A 49 18.14 16.33 2.54
N ALA A 50 17.95 15.02 2.66
CA ALA A 50 18.80 14.07 1.96
C ALA A 50 18.70 14.37 0.45
N VAL A 51 19.82 14.31 -0.24
CA VAL A 51 19.88 14.52 -1.71
C VAL A 51 18.97 13.51 -2.44
N MET A 52 18.56 12.44 -1.76
CA MET A 52 17.71 11.37 -2.27
C MET A 52 16.58 11.12 -1.25
N GLY A 53 15.52 11.90 -1.31
CA GLY A 53 14.30 11.71 -0.47
C GLY A 53 13.43 10.50 -0.85
N GLY A 54 13.94 9.59 -1.67
CA GLY A 54 13.19 8.46 -2.20
C GLY A 54 12.42 8.80 -3.48
N ARG A 55 11.76 7.78 -4.03
CA ARG A 55 10.86 7.94 -5.19
C ARG A 55 9.60 8.68 -4.77
N ILE A 56 9.01 9.40 -5.69
CA ILE A 56 7.64 9.90 -5.53
C ILE A 56 6.70 8.73 -5.84
N ASP A 57 5.92 8.34 -4.86
CA ASP A 57 4.97 7.23 -4.98
C ASP A 57 3.56 7.72 -5.33
N ASP A 58 3.15 8.89 -4.81
CA ASP A 58 1.86 9.45 -5.14
C ASP A 58 1.78 10.98 -4.97
N PHE A 59 0.74 11.57 -5.57
CA PHE A 59 0.37 12.98 -5.49
C PHE A 59 -1.05 13.15 -4.97
N GLY A 60 -1.22 13.87 -3.86
CA GLY A 60 -2.50 14.41 -3.44
C GLY A 60 -2.64 15.87 -3.88
N VAL A 61 -3.58 16.16 -4.78
CA VAL A 61 -3.85 17.53 -5.25
C VAL A 61 -5.19 18.00 -4.73
N VAL A 62 -5.25 19.22 -4.21
CA VAL A 62 -6.51 19.85 -3.83
C VAL A 62 -7.21 20.36 -5.10
N GLU A 63 -8.15 19.62 -5.65
CA GLU A 63 -8.80 19.93 -6.94
C GLU A 63 -9.45 21.33 -6.97
N SER A 64 -9.97 21.81 -5.84
CA SER A 64 -10.51 23.18 -5.74
C SER A 64 -9.45 24.27 -5.72
N ASN A 65 -8.18 23.92 -5.48
CA ASN A 65 -7.03 24.81 -5.52
C ASN A 65 -5.75 24.05 -5.86
N PRO A 66 -5.46 23.77 -7.14
CA PRO A 66 -4.32 22.96 -7.57
C PRO A 66 -2.93 23.52 -7.21
N ASN A 67 -2.86 24.73 -6.64
CA ASN A 67 -1.60 25.22 -6.07
C ASN A 67 -1.19 24.46 -4.79
N ILE A 68 -2.15 23.73 -4.18
CA ILE A 68 -1.89 22.91 -2.99
C ILE A 68 -1.70 21.46 -3.42
N VAL A 69 -0.50 20.97 -3.27
CA VAL A 69 -0.11 19.60 -3.63
C VAL A 69 0.62 18.96 -2.46
N TYR A 70 0.28 17.71 -2.21
CA TYR A 70 1.04 16.82 -1.33
C TYR A 70 1.80 15.82 -2.18
N VAL A 71 3.01 15.48 -1.77
CA VAL A 71 3.86 14.48 -2.43
C VAL A 71 4.22 13.42 -1.41
N GLY A 72 3.82 12.19 -1.68
CA GLY A 72 4.20 11.01 -0.91
C GLY A 72 5.45 10.38 -1.50
N THR A 73 6.42 10.09 -0.66
CA THR A 73 7.67 9.48 -1.09
C THR A 73 7.88 8.11 -0.47
N ALA A 74 8.59 7.23 -1.17
CA ALA A 74 8.88 5.88 -0.73
C ALA A 74 9.68 5.80 0.58
N SER A 75 10.39 6.86 0.95
CA SER A 75 11.27 6.86 2.14
C SER A 75 11.57 8.24 2.72
N GLY A 76 10.86 9.28 2.30
CA GLY A 76 11.09 10.67 2.73
C GLY A 76 9.83 11.36 3.27
N GLY A 77 8.83 10.62 3.70
CA GLY A 77 7.60 11.14 4.27
C GLY A 77 6.71 11.87 3.27
N VAL A 78 5.93 12.82 3.77
CA VAL A 78 5.01 13.64 2.97
C VAL A 78 5.49 15.07 2.92
N TRP A 79 5.55 15.61 1.72
CA TRP A 79 5.89 17.01 1.44
C TRP A 79 4.67 17.76 0.93
N LYS A 80 4.52 19.02 1.33
CA LYS A 80 3.41 19.88 0.93
C LYS A 80 3.91 21.16 0.30
N THR A 81 3.25 21.59 -0.77
CA THR A 81 3.34 22.96 -1.31
C THR A 81 1.97 23.62 -1.25
N THR A 82 1.94 24.94 -1.11
CA THR A 82 0.74 25.78 -1.20
C THR A 82 0.85 26.84 -2.29
N ASN A 83 1.92 26.78 -3.09
CA ASN A 83 2.25 27.79 -4.09
C ASN A 83 2.78 27.15 -5.39
N ASN A 84 2.12 26.06 -5.80
CA ASN A 84 2.41 25.32 -7.05
C ASN A 84 3.89 24.90 -7.17
N GLY A 85 4.45 24.34 -6.09
CA GLY A 85 5.80 23.78 -6.09
C GLY A 85 6.95 24.78 -5.95
N THR A 86 6.66 26.07 -5.71
CA THR A 86 7.72 27.08 -5.49
C THR A 86 8.48 26.82 -4.20
N THR A 87 7.76 26.44 -3.14
CA THR A 87 8.35 25.98 -1.87
C THR A 87 7.68 24.70 -1.41
N TRP A 88 8.42 23.87 -0.67
CA TRP A 88 7.96 22.61 -0.12
C TRP A 88 8.29 22.54 1.36
N GLU A 89 7.36 22.02 2.14
CA GLU A 89 7.49 21.82 3.59
C GLU A 89 7.26 20.34 3.91
N PRO A 90 8.12 19.70 4.73
CA PRO A 90 7.85 18.38 5.24
C PRO A 90 6.71 18.47 6.27
N VAL A 91 5.69 17.64 6.11
CA VAL A 91 4.50 17.70 6.97
C VAL A 91 4.24 16.38 7.72
N PHE A 92 5.14 15.40 7.61
CA PHE A 92 4.96 14.06 8.17
C PHE A 92 6.17 13.59 9.01
N ASP A 93 7.15 14.46 9.26
CA ASP A 93 8.44 14.13 9.89
C ASP A 93 8.34 13.74 11.38
N LYS A 94 7.20 14.00 12.01
CA LYS A 94 6.97 13.69 13.43
C LYS A 94 6.37 12.29 13.63
N GLU A 95 6.01 11.62 12.53
CA GLU A 95 5.40 10.30 12.58
C GLU A 95 6.50 9.21 12.58
N ASP A 96 6.17 8.05 13.15
CA ASP A 96 7.12 6.95 13.33
C ASP A 96 7.50 6.23 12.03
N VAL A 97 6.93 6.63 10.90
CA VAL A 97 7.11 6.01 9.60
C VAL A 97 7.31 7.06 8.51
N SER A 98 8.24 6.81 7.59
CA SER A 98 8.56 7.72 6.48
C SER A 98 8.26 7.14 5.09
N THR A 99 7.77 5.92 5.01
CA THR A 99 7.44 5.26 3.74
C THR A 99 5.98 5.46 3.42
N ILE A 100 5.69 6.09 2.31
CA ILE A 100 4.34 6.42 1.88
C ILE A 100 3.94 5.51 0.71
N GLY A 101 2.70 5.09 0.70
CA GLY A 101 2.12 4.30 -0.37
C GLY A 101 1.10 5.06 -1.19
N ASP A 102 0.26 5.88 -0.50
CA ASP A 102 -0.79 6.65 -1.18
C ASP A 102 -1.20 7.88 -0.36
N ILE A 103 -1.68 8.92 -1.02
CA ILE A 103 -2.21 10.14 -0.40
C ILE A 103 -3.57 10.46 -1.00
N ALA A 104 -4.59 10.53 -0.15
CA ALA A 104 -5.93 10.91 -0.57
C ALA A 104 -6.43 12.15 0.17
N ILE A 105 -6.98 13.09 -0.58
CA ILE A 105 -7.61 14.30 -0.05
C ILE A 105 -9.12 14.15 -0.21
N ALA A 106 -9.89 14.44 0.85
CA ALA A 106 -11.34 14.36 0.76
C ALA A 106 -11.89 15.45 -0.19
N PRO A 107 -12.61 15.07 -1.26
CA PRO A 107 -13.10 16.05 -2.23
C PRO A 107 -14.08 17.06 -1.61
N SER A 108 -14.83 16.66 -0.58
CA SER A 108 -15.80 17.49 0.12
C SER A 108 -15.19 18.39 1.20
N ASP A 109 -13.98 18.08 1.66
CA ASP A 109 -13.27 18.86 2.69
C ASP A 109 -11.75 18.71 2.54
N PRO A 110 -11.05 19.64 1.89
CA PRO A 110 -9.61 19.56 1.67
C PRO A 110 -8.75 19.65 2.94
N ALA A 111 -9.33 19.96 4.09
CA ALA A 111 -8.62 19.85 5.37
C ALA A 111 -8.44 18.39 5.81
N VAL A 112 -9.29 17.50 5.31
CA VAL A 112 -9.21 16.07 5.59
C VAL A 112 -8.27 15.40 4.58
N VAL A 113 -7.11 14.98 5.07
CA VAL A 113 -6.07 14.29 4.27
C VAL A 113 -5.77 12.94 4.89
N TRP A 114 -5.67 11.93 4.05
CA TRP A 114 -5.31 10.59 4.45
C TRP A 114 -3.98 10.16 3.83
N VAL A 115 -3.20 9.42 4.59
CA VAL A 115 -1.92 8.86 4.15
C VAL A 115 -1.91 7.36 4.45
N GLY A 116 -1.76 6.56 3.41
CA GLY A 116 -1.47 5.14 3.51
C GLY A 116 0.04 4.93 3.50
N THR A 117 0.56 4.15 4.44
CA THR A 117 1.99 3.94 4.58
C THR A 117 2.45 2.62 3.96
N GLY A 118 3.74 2.52 3.63
CA GLY A 118 4.37 1.36 3.02
C GLY A 118 4.38 1.39 1.49
N GLU A 119 5.55 1.43 0.90
CA GLU A 119 5.75 1.49 -0.55
C GLU A 119 5.08 0.31 -1.28
N PRO A 120 4.10 0.55 -2.21
CA PRO A 120 3.40 -0.52 -2.91
C PRO A 120 4.21 -1.11 -4.07
N ASN A 121 5.28 -0.45 -4.51
CA ASN A 121 6.09 -0.88 -5.65
C ASN A 121 7.03 -2.04 -5.26
N ASN A 122 7.17 -2.99 -6.18
CA ASN A 122 7.88 -4.25 -5.90
C ASN A 122 9.38 -4.11 -6.05
N ARG A 123 10.08 -3.89 -4.95
CA ARG A 123 11.56 -3.90 -4.88
C ARG A 123 12.04 -4.81 -3.76
N GLN A 124 13.35 -5.14 -3.76
CA GLN A 124 13.98 -5.85 -2.65
C GLN A 124 14.05 -4.97 -1.39
N SER A 125 14.09 -3.65 -1.59
CA SER A 125 14.20 -2.64 -0.54
C SER A 125 12.90 -1.88 -0.30
N SER A 126 11.74 -2.41 -0.69
CA SER A 126 10.44 -1.81 -0.36
C SER A 126 10.27 -1.80 1.15
N SER A 127 10.15 -0.61 1.72
CA SER A 127 9.92 -0.44 3.13
C SER A 127 8.45 -0.65 3.46
N TRP A 128 8.19 -1.33 4.56
CA TRP A 128 6.82 -1.49 5.06
C TRP A 128 6.40 -0.30 5.92
N GLY A 129 5.13 0.01 5.86
CA GLY A 129 4.48 0.99 6.69
C GLY A 129 3.89 0.38 7.95
N ASP A 130 3.17 1.21 8.68
CA ASP A 130 2.53 0.84 9.93
C ASP A 130 1.03 1.18 9.96
N GLY A 131 0.41 1.31 8.78
CA GLY A 131 -1.01 1.50 8.58
C GLY A 131 -1.38 2.82 7.91
N ILE A 132 -2.45 3.45 8.41
CA ILE A 132 -3.06 4.62 7.79
C ILE A 132 -3.14 5.77 8.78
N TYR A 133 -2.93 6.99 8.30
CA TYR A 133 -2.96 8.24 9.06
C TYR A 133 -4.00 9.20 8.50
N LYS A 134 -4.60 10.00 9.38
CA LYS A 134 -5.58 11.04 9.05
C LYS A 134 -5.12 12.38 9.60
N SER A 135 -5.23 13.42 8.80
CA SER A 135 -5.18 14.82 9.23
C SER A 135 -6.56 15.45 9.07
N LEU A 136 -6.92 16.34 9.99
CA LEU A 136 -8.13 17.17 9.95
C LEU A 136 -7.82 18.66 9.77
N ASP A 137 -6.55 19.00 9.59
CA ASP A 137 -6.02 20.37 9.56
C ASP A 137 -5.07 20.60 8.38
N ALA A 138 -5.36 19.89 7.27
CA ALA A 138 -4.59 19.99 6.04
C ALA A 138 -3.11 19.61 6.21
N GLY A 139 -2.82 18.57 7.00
CA GLY A 139 -1.50 17.99 7.17
C GLY A 139 -0.63 18.67 8.24
N LYS A 140 -1.18 19.53 9.09
CA LYS A 140 -0.40 20.12 10.21
C LYS A 140 -0.19 19.14 11.35
N THR A 141 -1.21 18.30 11.62
CA THR A 141 -1.15 17.23 12.60
C THR A 141 -1.74 15.94 12.02
N TRP A 142 -1.25 14.80 12.51
CA TRP A 142 -1.65 13.49 12.04
C TRP A 142 -2.09 12.60 13.19
N GLN A 143 -3.04 11.74 12.91
CA GLN A 143 -3.51 10.71 13.83
C GLN A 143 -3.45 9.36 13.14
N LYS A 144 -2.81 8.38 13.77
CA LYS A 144 -2.80 6.99 13.29
C LYS A 144 -4.18 6.38 13.46
N MET A 145 -4.72 5.83 12.37
CA MET A 145 -6.09 5.34 12.27
C MET A 145 -6.18 3.81 12.09
N GLY A 146 -5.12 3.09 12.43
CA GLY A 146 -5.11 1.62 12.39
C GLY A 146 -4.47 1.02 11.13
N LEU A 147 -4.85 -0.22 10.81
CA LEU A 147 -4.34 -1.03 9.71
C LEU A 147 -2.82 -1.29 9.72
N GLY A 148 -2.15 -1.24 10.89
CA GLY A 148 -0.70 -1.41 11.00
C GLY A 148 -0.19 -2.75 10.49
N ALA A 149 -0.96 -3.82 10.65
CA ALA A 149 -0.57 -5.15 10.19
C ALA A 149 -0.67 -5.37 8.67
N THR A 150 -1.19 -4.38 7.92
CA THR A 150 -1.28 -4.48 6.44
C THR A 150 0.05 -4.25 5.74
N HIS A 151 1.01 -3.62 6.37
CA HIS A 151 2.33 -3.23 5.88
C HIS A 151 2.36 -2.30 4.66
N HIS A 152 1.51 -2.50 3.66
CA HIS A 152 1.53 -1.71 2.43
C HIS A 152 0.11 -1.33 2.02
N ILE A 153 -0.18 -0.04 2.05
CA ILE A 153 -1.44 0.54 1.53
C ILE A 153 -1.15 1.10 0.13
N GLY A 154 -1.72 0.46 -0.88
CA GLY A 154 -1.46 0.80 -2.27
C GLY A 154 -2.36 1.90 -2.84
N ARG A 155 -3.56 2.06 -2.28
CA ARG A 155 -4.51 3.10 -2.72
C ARG A 155 -5.55 3.37 -1.65
N ILE A 156 -5.97 4.64 -1.53
CA ILE A 156 -7.09 5.10 -0.71
C ILE A 156 -8.08 5.82 -1.62
N VAL A 157 -9.35 5.46 -1.54
CA VAL A 157 -10.41 6.22 -2.23
C VAL A 157 -11.44 6.69 -1.23
N ILE A 158 -11.76 7.97 -1.28
CA ILE A 158 -12.67 8.62 -0.35
C ILE A 158 -13.99 8.90 -1.07
N HIS A 159 -15.11 8.63 -0.41
CA HIS A 159 -16.42 8.93 -0.94
C HIS A 159 -16.56 10.44 -1.23
N PRO A 160 -16.97 10.85 -2.45
CA PRO A 160 -16.87 12.24 -2.91
C PRO A 160 -17.67 13.25 -2.07
N LYS A 161 -18.73 12.80 -1.39
CA LYS A 161 -19.64 13.65 -0.61
C LYS A 161 -19.59 13.43 0.90
N ASN A 162 -18.91 12.36 1.37
CA ASN A 162 -18.85 12.03 2.78
C ASN A 162 -17.44 11.57 3.17
N PRO A 163 -16.63 12.44 3.80
CA PRO A 163 -15.23 12.15 4.13
C PRO A 163 -15.05 11.07 5.22
N GLU A 164 -16.14 10.66 5.88
CA GLU A 164 -16.11 9.58 6.86
C GLU A 164 -16.17 8.18 6.22
N ILE A 165 -16.50 8.11 4.91
CA ILE A 165 -16.54 6.85 4.15
C ILE A 165 -15.34 6.79 3.22
N LEU A 166 -14.51 5.77 3.38
CA LEU A 166 -13.37 5.53 2.50
C LEU A 166 -12.99 4.04 2.46
N TYR A 167 -12.23 3.70 1.44
CA TYR A 167 -11.70 2.36 1.23
C TYR A 167 -10.18 2.43 1.11
N ALA A 168 -9.50 1.45 1.70
CA ALA A 168 -8.05 1.28 1.62
C ALA A 168 -7.71 -0.07 1.00
N ALA A 169 -6.91 -0.05 -0.05
CA ALA A 169 -6.38 -1.24 -0.72
C ALA A 169 -5.10 -1.68 -0.02
N ALA A 170 -5.12 -2.85 0.61
CA ALA A 170 -4.01 -3.41 1.36
C ALA A 170 -3.34 -4.54 0.56
N LEU A 171 -2.07 -4.34 0.18
CA LEU A 171 -1.24 -5.35 -0.46
C LEU A 171 -0.77 -6.44 0.50
N GLY A 172 -0.69 -6.14 1.78
CA GLY A 172 -0.16 -7.05 2.80
C GLY A 172 1.36 -7.17 2.78
N HIS A 173 1.88 -8.13 3.50
CA HIS A 173 3.31 -8.37 3.63
C HIS A 173 3.97 -8.72 2.29
N LEU A 174 5.20 -8.24 2.08
CA LEU A 174 5.98 -8.61 0.90
C LEU A 174 6.58 -10.02 1.04
N TRP A 175 6.96 -10.41 2.26
CA TRP A 175 7.74 -11.60 2.59
C TRP A 175 6.93 -12.72 3.24
N GLY A 176 5.75 -12.96 2.83
CA GLY A 176 4.96 -14.08 3.33
C GLY A 176 3.48 -13.83 3.17
N PRO A 177 2.66 -14.85 3.40
CA PRO A 177 1.23 -14.70 3.47
C PRO A 177 0.85 -13.93 4.74
N ASN A 178 -0.28 -13.22 4.69
CA ASN A 178 -0.89 -12.65 5.88
C ASN A 178 -2.39 -12.41 5.67
N PRO A 179 -3.19 -12.51 6.74
CA PRO A 179 -4.66 -12.40 6.64
C PRO A 179 -5.15 -10.96 6.39
N GLU A 180 -4.29 -9.96 6.56
CA GLU A 180 -4.64 -8.54 6.43
C GLU A 180 -4.57 -8.02 4.98
N ARG A 181 -4.54 -8.91 3.99
CA ARG A 181 -4.60 -8.56 2.56
C ARG A 181 -6.03 -8.32 2.10
N GLY A 182 -6.24 -7.30 1.25
CA GLY A 182 -7.55 -7.07 0.64
C GLY A 182 -8.00 -5.61 0.63
N VAL A 183 -9.30 -5.36 0.72
CA VAL A 183 -9.88 -4.02 0.81
C VAL A 183 -10.52 -3.83 2.17
N TYR A 184 -10.19 -2.73 2.81
CA TYR A 184 -10.79 -2.27 4.06
C TYR A 184 -11.70 -1.08 3.82
N LYS A 185 -12.85 -1.06 4.49
CA LYS A 185 -13.82 0.04 4.48
C LYS A 185 -14.00 0.59 5.88
N THR A 186 -14.06 1.91 5.99
CA THR A 186 -14.60 2.60 7.16
C THR A 186 -15.81 3.44 6.77
N THR A 187 -16.72 3.65 7.73
CA THR A 187 -17.88 4.55 7.59
C THR A 187 -17.97 5.55 8.75
N ASP A 188 -16.95 5.58 9.59
CA ASP A 188 -16.86 6.42 10.80
C ASP A 188 -15.54 7.21 10.87
N GLY A 189 -14.96 7.47 9.70
CA GLY A 189 -13.73 8.26 9.58
C GLY A 189 -12.49 7.58 10.11
N GLY A 190 -12.43 6.26 10.02
CA GLY A 190 -11.28 5.45 10.37
C GLY A 190 -11.23 4.98 11.82
N LYS A 191 -12.27 5.21 12.61
CA LYS A 191 -12.34 4.71 14.00
C LYS A 191 -12.47 3.19 14.01
N THR A 192 -13.22 2.64 13.05
CA THR A 192 -13.35 1.19 12.83
C THR A 192 -13.15 0.84 11.36
N TRP A 193 -12.59 -0.35 11.11
CA TRP A 193 -12.34 -0.86 9.77
C TRP A 193 -12.94 -2.25 9.59
N ASN A 194 -13.62 -2.46 8.48
CA ASN A 194 -14.14 -3.75 8.06
C ASN A 194 -13.38 -4.22 6.82
N GLN A 195 -12.84 -5.43 6.83
CA GLN A 195 -12.26 -6.05 5.65
C GLN A 195 -13.42 -6.51 4.75
N VAL A 196 -13.71 -5.74 3.69
CA VAL A 196 -14.85 -5.96 2.80
C VAL A 196 -14.52 -6.80 1.57
N LEU A 197 -13.23 -6.95 1.24
CA LEU A 197 -12.75 -7.92 0.26
C LEU A 197 -11.55 -8.65 0.85
N LYS A 198 -11.69 -9.96 1.03
CA LYS A 198 -10.59 -10.89 1.29
C LYS A 198 -10.69 -12.03 0.30
N ILE A 199 -9.61 -12.30 -0.43
CA ILE A 199 -9.53 -13.42 -1.38
C ILE A 199 -8.84 -14.59 -0.68
N ASN A 200 -7.59 -14.43 -0.30
CA ASN A 200 -6.82 -15.39 0.51
C ASN A 200 -5.63 -14.66 1.17
N ASP A 201 -4.75 -15.40 1.84
CA ASP A 201 -3.61 -14.82 2.55
C ASP A 201 -2.41 -14.48 1.64
N ASP A 202 -2.45 -14.82 0.36
CA ASP A 202 -1.42 -14.52 -0.62
C ASP A 202 -1.79 -13.37 -1.58
N THR A 203 -3.09 -13.06 -1.68
CA THR A 203 -3.63 -12.10 -2.64
C THR A 203 -4.09 -10.82 -1.95
N GLY A 204 -3.37 -9.73 -2.12
CA GLY A 204 -3.75 -8.39 -1.69
C GLY A 204 -4.42 -7.58 -2.78
N VAL A 205 -4.60 -6.28 -2.54
CA VAL A 205 -5.13 -5.34 -3.52
C VAL A 205 -4.13 -4.22 -3.73
N SER A 206 -3.71 -4.01 -4.99
CA SER A 206 -2.70 -3.02 -5.35
C SER A 206 -3.27 -1.68 -5.79
N ASP A 207 -4.49 -1.67 -6.29
CA ASP A 207 -5.17 -0.48 -6.77
C ASP A 207 -6.68 -0.62 -6.56
N ILE A 208 -7.37 0.50 -6.37
CA ILE A 208 -8.83 0.56 -6.25
C ILE A 208 -9.33 1.84 -6.90
N ALA A 209 -10.39 1.75 -7.70
CA ALA A 209 -11.05 2.90 -8.31
C ALA A 209 -12.52 2.93 -7.91
N MET A 210 -13.01 4.12 -7.57
CA MET A 210 -14.40 4.37 -7.19
C MET A 210 -15.10 5.13 -8.33
N ASP A 211 -16.28 4.69 -8.71
CA ASP A 211 -17.13 5.41 -9.67
C ASP A 211 -17.57 6.75 -9.04
N PRO A 212 -17.19 7.89 -9.61
CA PRO A 212 -17.50 9.20 -9.03
C PRO A 212 -19.00 9.54 -9.05
N GLU A 213 -19.77 8.94 -9.95
CA GLU A 213 -21.22 9.13 -10.06
C GLU A 213 -21.99 8.17 -9.15
N SER A 214 -21.44 6.97 -8.93
CA SER A 214 -22.03 5.90 -8.14
C SER A 214 -21.03 5.32 -7.15
N PRO A 215 -20.73 6.00 -6.02
CA PRO A 215 -19.64 5.65 -5.10
C PRO A 215 -19.72 4.26 -4.46
N ASP A 216 -20.89 3.61 -4.51
CA ASP A 216 -21.04 2.20 -4.13
C ASP A 216 -20.49 1.22 -5.19
N THR A 217 -20.16 1.72 -6.39
CA THR A 217 -19.48 0.95 -7.43
C THR A 217 -17.97 1.16 -7.33
N LEU A 218 -17.23 0.08 -7.09
CA LEU A 218 -15.78 0.10 -7.00
C LEU A 218 -15.17 -1.06 -7.80
N TYR A 219 -13.94 -0.84 -8.26
CA TYR A 219 -13.10 -1.84 -8.90
C TYR A 219 -11.83 -2.01 -8.09
N ALA A 220 -11.50 -3.24 -7.73
CA ALA A 220 -10.31 -3.58 -6.97
C ALA A 220 -9.36 -4.44 -7.81
N ALA A 221 -8.11 -4.04 -7.95
CA ALA A 221 -7.06 -4.78 -8.62
C ALA A 221 -6.38 -5.73 -7.63
N ALA A 222 -6.85 -6.97 -7.59
CA ALA A 222 -6.28 -8.01 -6.76
C ALA A 222 -4.93 -8.47 -7.32
N TYR A 223 -3.96 -8.65 -6.43
CA TYR A 223 -2.60 -8.97 -6.80
C TYR A 223 -1.97 -9.98 -5.84
N GLU A 224 -1.71 -11.18 -6.33
CA GLU A 224 -0.93 -12.19 -5.63
C GLU A 224 0.54 -11.86 -5.77
N ARG A 225 1.18 -11.49 -4.65
CA ARG A 225 2.62 -11.17 -4.65
C ARG A 225 3.31 -11.74 -3.44
N ARG A 226 4.49 -12.27 -3.66
CA ARG A 226 5.39 -12.71 -2.58
C ARG A 226 6.84 -12.61 -3.01
N ARG A 227 7.66 -12.08 -2.13
CA ARG A 227 9.11 -12.17 -2.27
C ARG A 227 9.65 -13.29 -1.40
N THR A 228 10.66 -13.97 -1.91
CA THR A 228 11.46 -14.96 -1.18
C THR A 228 12.95 -14.60 -1.32
N PRO A 229 13.86 -15.18 -0.50
CA PRO A 229 15.29 -14.97 -0.69
C PRO A 229 15.81 -15.39 -2.08
N PHE A 230 15.10 -16.26 -2.76
CA PHE A 230 15.51 -16.84 -4.05
C PHE A 230 14.74 -16.31 -5.25
N GLY A 231 13.66 -15.51 -5.03
CA GLY A 231 12.84 -15.05 -6.14
C GLY A 231 11.70 -14.13 -5.76
N PHE A 232 10.89 -13.87 -6.75
CA PHE A 232 9.70 -13.04 -6.62
C PHE A 232 8.55 -13.70 -7.38
N ASN A 233 7.45 -13.99 -6.67
CA ASN A 233 6.18 -14.33 -7.28
C ASN A 233 5.37 -13.02 -7.48
N GLY A 234 5.11 -12.67 -8.71
CA GLY A 234 4.40 -11.45 -9.11
C GLY A 234 3.16 -11.74 -9.93
N GLY A 235 2.38 -12.72 -9.52
CA GLY A 235 1.12 -13.09 -10.13
C GLY A 235 0.60 -14.42 -9.65
N GLY A 236 -0.68 -14.68 -9.90
CA GLY A 236 -1.34 -15.93 -9.59
C GLY A 236 -2.77 -15.96 -10.11
N PRO A 237 -3.45 -17.11 -10.00
CA PRO A 237 -4.78 -17.33 -10.53
C PRO A 237 -5.86 -16.51 -9.82
N ASP A 238 -5.60 -16.06 -8.60
CA ASP A 238 -6.54 -15.25 -7.81
C ASP A 238 -6.37 -13.75 -8.04
N SER A 239 -5.29 -13.32 -8.70
CA SER A 239 -5.17 -11.95 -9.19
C SER A 239 -6.24 -11.65 -10.26
N GLY A 240 -6.60 -10.38 -10.38
CA GLY A 240 -7.62 -9.95 -11.35
C GLY A 240 -8.40 -8.74 -10.88
N ILE A 241 -9.38 -8.31 -11.65
CA ILE A 241 -10.25 -7.19 -11.33
C ILE A 241 -11.50 -7.72 -10.63
N TYR A 242 -11.80 -7.17 -9.46
CA TYR A 242 -13.02 -7.46 -8.71
C TYR A 242 -13.88 -6.21 -8.65
N LYS A 243 -15.18 -6.35 -8.89
CA LYS A 243 -16.16 -5.26 -8.90
C LYS A 243 -17.19 -5.46 -7.81
N THR A 244 -17.54 -4.39 -7.13
CA THR A 244 -18.74 -4.27 -6.29
C THR A 244 -19.67 -3.20 -6.84
N THR A 245 -20.97 -3.29 -6.54
CA THR A 245 -21.99 -2.26 -6.82
C THR A 245 -22.85 -1.96 -5.60
N ASP A 246 -22.46 -2.49 -4.44
CA ASP A 246 -23.18 -2.39 -3.17
C ASP A 246 -22.27 -1.92 -2.02
N GLY A 247 -21.27 -1.13 -2.36
CA GLY A 247 -20.35 -0.53 -1.40
C GLY A 247 -19.45 -1.55 -0.70
N GLY A 248 -19.15 -2.67 -1.36
CA GLY A 248 -18.25 -3.70 -0.86
C GLY A 248 -18.93 -4.82 -0.10
N THR A 249 -20.26 -4.89 -0.07
CA THR A 249 -20.98 -6.01 0.58
C THR A 249 -20.76 -7.30 -0.20
N THR A 250 -20.78 -7.22 -1.54
CA THR A 250 -20.47 -8.34 -2.43
C THR A 250 -19.46 -7.93 -3.50
N TRP A 251 -18.63 -8.89 -3.93
CA TRP A 251 -17.63 -8.68 -4.97
C TRP A 251 -17.69 -9.79 -6.01
N LYS A 252 -17.57 -9.41 -7.28
CA LYS A 252 -17.53 -10.32 -8.44
C LYS A 252 -16.22 -10.15 -9.19
N LYS A 253 -15.50 -11.23 -9.44
CA LYS A 253 -14.33 -11.22 -10.33
C LYS A 253 -14.80 -11.00 -11.77
N LEU A 254 -14.23 -10.00 -12.45
CA LEU A 254 -14.49 -9.71 -13.86
C LEU A 254 -13.51 -10.52 -14.71
N THR A 255 -14.00 -11.16 -15.76
CA THR A 255 -13.15 -12.00 -16.63
C THR A 255 -13.39 -11.77 -18.10
N LYS A 256 -14.62 -11.40 -18.50
CA LYS A 256 -15.06 -11.39 -19.90
C LYS A 256 -14.25 -10.43 -20.77
N GLY A 257 -13.48 -10.97 -21.70
CA GLY A 257 -12.58 -10.21 -22.59
C GLY A 257 -11.24 -9.83 -21.97
N LEU A 258 -11.00 -10.18 -20.70
CA LEU A 258 -9.70 -10.01 -20.03
C LEU A 258 -8.75 -11.20 -20.33
N PRO A 259 -7.43 -11.02 -20.24
CA PRO A 259 -6.48 -12.03 -20.69
C PRO A 259 -6.51 -13.34 -19.88
N TYR A 260 -7.10 -13.31 -18.69
CA TYR A 260 -7.29 -14.44 -17.78
C TYR A 260 -8.73 -15.01 -17.79
N GLU A 261 -9.56 -14.68 -18.79
CA GLU A 261 -10.93 -15.20 -18.92
C GLU A 261 -11.00 -16.73 -18.91
N ASN A 262 -10.02 -17.36 -19.52
CA ASN A 262 -9.90 -18.83 -19.59
C ASN A 262 -8.91 -19.41 -18.55
N GLY A 263 -8.64 -18.66 -17.48
CA GLY A 263 -7.65 -19.01 -16.47
C GLY A 263 -6.26 -18.47 -16.80
N GLY A 264 -5.29 -18.80 -15.96
CA GLY A 264 -3.90 -18.35 -16.07
C GLY A 264 -3.54 -17.34 -14.97
N ASP A 265 -2.24 -17.20 -14.78
CA ASP A 265 -1.68 -16.32 -13.76
C ASP A 265 -1.69 -14.88 -14.26
N THR A 266 -2.24 -13.99 -13.43
CA THR A 266 -2.27 -12.55 -13.67
C THR A 266 -1.44 -11.85 -12.61
N GLY A 267 -0.68 -10.85 -13.03
CA GLY A 267 0.12 -10.03 -12.13
C GLY A 267 -0.57 -8.73 -11.75
N ARG A 268 0.25 -7.68 -11.61
CA ARG A 268 -0.21 -6.36 -11.18
C ARG A 268 -1.13 -5.73 -12.24
N ILE A 269 -2.18 -5.06 -11.75
CA ILE A 269 -3.14 -4.33 -12.56
C ILE A 269 -3.23 -2.89 -12.02
N GLY A 270 -3.26 -1.91 -12.92
CA GLY A 270 -3.65 -0.53 -12.62
C GLY A 270 -4.99 -0.21 -13.25
N LEU A 271 -5.77 0.64 -12.60
CA LEU A 271 -7.13 0.99 -12.97
C LEU A 271 -7.32 2.49 -13.06
N ASP A 272 -8.17 2.94 -13.98
CA ASP A 272 -8.72 4.29 -13.97
C ASP A 272 -10.12 4.32 -14.58
N ILE A 273 -10.97 5.26 -14.11
CA ILE A 273 -12.34 5.46 -14.57
C ILE A 273 -12.45 6.85 -15.19
N TYR A 274 -13.03 6.93 -16.39
CA TYR A 274 -13.26 8.22 -17.02
C TYR A 274 -14.31 9.03 -16.26
N ARG A 275 -13.91 10.21 -15.78
CA ARG A 275 -14.70 11.01 -14.83
C ARG A 275 -16.01 11.59 -15.41
N LYS A 276 -16.11 11.75 -16.75
CA LYS A 276 -17.30 12.29 -17.43
C LYS A 276 -18.27 11.22 -17.90
N ASP A 277 -17.84 9.95 -17.95
CA ASP A 277 -18.67 8.81 -18.28
C ASP A 277 -18.10 7.56 -17.61
N SER A 278 -18.67 7.19 -16.49
CA SER A 278 -18.20 6.05 -15.70
C SER A 278 -18.48 4.67 -16.32
N ASN A 279 -19.15 4.62 -17.52
CA ASN A 279 -19.18 3.42 -18.32
C ASN A 279 -17.77 3.03 -18.84
N ILE A 280 -16.90 4.04 -19.00
CA ILE A 280 -15.56 3.86 -19.54
C ILE A 280 -14.57 3.61 -18.42
N VAL A 281 -13.99 2.43 -18.42
CA VAL A 281 -12.95 2.00 -17.47
C VAL A 281 -11.76 1.47 -18.25
N TYR A 282 -10.57 1.88 -17.84
CA TYR A 282 -9.32 1.35 -18.38
C TYR A 282 -8.60 0.50 -17.34
N ALA A 283 -7.91 -0.53 -17.85
CA ALA A 283 -7.01 -1.36 -17.06
C ALA A 283 -5.72 -1.61 -17.82
N ILE A 284 -4.58 -1.50 -17.14
CA ILE A 284 -3.30 -2.00 -17.62
C ILE A 284 -3.00 -3.31 -16.88
N VAL A 285 -2.85 -4.41 -17.60
CA VAL A 285 -2.87 -5.77 -17.04
C VAL A 285 -1.54 -6.48 -17.30
N GLN A 286 -0.88 -6.92 -16.22
CA GLN A 286 0.28 -7.82 -16.30
C GLN A 286 -0.17 -9.24 -16.57
N HIS A 287 0.09 -9.74 -17.77
CA HIS A 287 -0.17 -11.10 -18.20
C HIS A 287 0.66 -11.38 -19.45
N GLU A 288 0.86 -12.66 -19.86
CA GLU A 288 1.56 -12.96 -21.12
C GLU A 288 0.86 -12.35 -22.35
N LYS A 289 -0.49 -12.26 -22.30
CA LYS A 289 -1.34 -11.57 -23.28
C LYS A 289 -1.80 -10.20 -22.75
N GLY A 290 -1.06 -9.64 -21.79
CA GLY A 290 -1.39 -8.39 -21.12
C GLY A 290 -1.32 -7.17 -22.01
N GLY A 291 -1.36 -5.98 -21.39
CA GLY A 291 -1.37 -4.67 -22.05
C GLY A 291 -2.54 -3.81 -21.59
N THR A 292 -2.93 -2.86 -22.40
CA THR A 292 -4.04 -1.93 -22.17
C THR A 292 -5.37 -2.55 -22.53
N TYR A 293 -6.32 -2.48 -21.62
CA TYR A 293 -7.71 -2.91 -21.81
C TYR A 293 -8.68 -1.78 -21.55
N ARG A 294 -9.79 -1.73 -22.29
CA ARG A 294 -10.88 -0.77 -22.12
C ARG A 294 -12.21 -1.50 -22.00
N SER A 295 -13.05 -1.03 -21.13
CA SER A 295 -14.47 -1.34 -21.05
C SER A 295 -15.28 -0.09 -21.38
N ASP A 296 -16.42 -0.26 -22.06
CA ASP A 296 -17.40 0.79 -22.33
C ASP A 296 -18.76 0.48 -21.66
N ASP A 297 -18.79 -0.49 -20.72
CA ASP A 297 -20.00 -1.00 -20.07
C ASP A 297 -19.80 -1.25 -18.57
N LYS A 298 -19.07 -0.35 -17.91
CA LYS A 298 -18.76 -0.46 -16.45
C LYS A 298 -18.06 -1.76 -16.09
N GLY A 299 -17.17 -2.26 -16.97
CA GLY A 299 -16.35 -3.44 -16.70
C GLY A 299 -17.05 -4.79 -16.95
N GLU A 300 -18.27 -4.83 -17.47
CA GLU A 300 -18.96 -6.11 -17.77
C GLU A 300 -18.27 -6.85 -18.92
N THR A 301 -17.74 -6.11 -19.91
CA THR A 301 -16.91 -6.65 -20.99
C THR A 301 -15.68 -5.78 -21.23
N TRP A 302 -14.59 -6.42 -21.65
CA TRP A 302 -13.32 -5.74 -21.87
C TRP A 302 -12.78 -6.02 -23.27
N LYS A 303 -12.13 -5.03 -23.84
CA LYS A 303 -11.46 -5.12 -25.13
C LYS A 303 -10.00 -4.74 -24.98
N LYS A 304 -9.11 -5.58 -25.50
CA LYS A 304 -7.69 -5.24 -25.59
C LYS A 304 -7.49 -4.10 -26.58
N MET A 305 -6.81 -3.06 -26.18
CA MET A 305 -6.49 -1.89 -26.99
C MET A 305 -5.06 -1.98 -27.55
N GLY A 306 -4.08 -2.30 -26.73
CA GLY A 306 -2.68 -2.39 -27.11
C GLY A 306 -1.88 -3.32 -26.20
N ASP A 307 -0.60 -3.51 -26.55
CA ASP A 307 0.31 -4.41 -25.83
C ASP A 307 1.22 -3.68 -24.83
N THR A 308 1.15 -2.35 -24.77
CA THR A 308 2.03 -1.57 -23.90
C THR A 308 1.75 -1.86 -22.43
N ASN A 309 2.76 -2.23 -21.70
CA ASN A 309 2.79 -2.34 -20.24
C ASN A 309 4.24 -2.42 -19.77
N PRO A 310 4.90 -1.28 -19.57
CA PRO A 310 6.33 -1.22 -19.28
C PRO A 310 6.62 -1.73 -17.88
N ARG A 311 7.41 -2.80 -17.74
CA ARG A 311 7.87 -3.40 -16.48
C ARG A 311 6.71 -3.55 -15.45
N PRO A 312 5.69 -4.35 -15.78
CA PRO A 312 4.38 -4.29 -15.15
C PRO A 312 4.38 -4.56 -13.64
N SER A 313 5.18 -5.50 -13.13
CA SER A 313 5.23 -5.79 -11.69
C SER A 313 5.66 -4.61 -10.81
N TYR A 314 6.33 -3.62 -11.43
CA TYR A 314 6.86 -2.45 -10.73
C TYR A 314 5.99 -1.21 -10.92
N TYR A 315 5.50 -0.94 -12.13
CA TYR A 315 4.69 0.25 -12.44
C TYR A 315 3.19 -0.07 -12.48
N SER A 316 2.65 -0.53 -13.61
CA SER A 316 1.22 -0.77 -13.89
C SER A 316 0.34 0.38 -13.41
N GLN A 317 0.63 1.59 -13.90
CA GLN A 317 -0.15 2.78 -13.63
C GLN A 317 -0.70 3.34 -14.95
N ILE A 318 -2.00 3.62 -14.99
CA ILE A 318 -2.71 4.22 -16.11
C ILE A 318 -3.48 5.43 -15.64
N ARG A 319 -3.56 6.49 -16.46
CA ARG A 319 -4.37 7.68 -16.20
C ARG A 319 -5.09 8.11 -17.45
N ILE A 320 -6.35 8.45 -17.30
CA ILE A 320 -7.21 8.97 -18.36
C ILE A 320 -7.27 10.49 -18.24
N ASP A 321 -7.15 11.19 -19.38
CA ASP A 321 -7.42 12.62 -19.43
C ASP A 321 -8.87 12.90 -18.98
N PRO A 322 -9.11 13.75 -17.98
CA PRO A 322 -10.46 14.03 -17.51
C PRO A 322 -11.37 14.67 -18.56
N ASN A 323 -10.81 15.15 -19.69
CA ASN A 323 -11.53 15.80 -20.78
C ASN A 323 -11.65 14.98 -22.04
N ASN A 324 -10.86 13.88 -22.19
CA ASN A 324 -10.86 13.05 -23.39
C ASN A 324 -10.55 11.58 -23.06
N ASP A 325 -11.54 10.70 -23.12
CA ASP A 325 -11.43 9.28 -22.80
C ASP A 325 -10.48 8.48 -23.72
N LEU A 326 -10.13 9.01 -24.88
CA LEU A 326 -9.14 8.40 -25.78
C LEU A 326 -7.70 8.82 -25.47
N ARG A 327 -7.53 9.85 -24.65
CA ARG A 327 -6.21 10.34 -24.24
C ARG A 327 -5.82 9.71 -22.92
N ILE A 328 -4.81 8.86 -22.96
CA ILE A 328 -4.35 8.11 -21.77
C ILE A 328 -2.83 8.12 -21.65
N TRP A 329 -2.37 7.99 -20.43
CA TRP A 329 -0.95 7.79 -20.10
C TRP A 329 -0.73 6.49 -19.37
N GLU A 330 0.35 5.82 -19.71
CA GLU A 330 0.89 4.69 -18.95
C GLU A 330 2.26 5.07 -18.41
N LEU A 331 2.46 4.84 -17.11
CA LEU A 331 3.65 5.27 -16.41
C LEU A 331 4.67 4.14 -16.32
N GLY A 332 5.93 4.49 -16.47
CA GLY A 332 7.04 3.56 -16.46
C GLY A 332 8.38 4.30 -16.36
N ALA A 333 9.46 3.68 -16.82
CA ALA A 333 10.74 4.36 -16.98
C ALA A 333 10.65 5.56 -17.94
N GLN A 334 9.64 5.57 -18.78
CA GLN A 334 9.22 6.68 -19.63
C GLN A 334 7.71 6.88 -19.45
N MET A 335 7.19 8.05 -19.81
CA MET A 335 5.76 8.26 -19.95
C MET A 335 5.33 7.82 -21.36
N PHE A 336 4.41 6.91 -21.42
CA PHE A 336 3.76 6.46 -22.64
C PHE A 336 2.44 7.20 -22.77
N TYR A 337 2.19 7.77 -23.93
CA TYR A 337 1.05 8.62 -24.23
C TYR A 337 0.32 8.13 -25.46
N SER A 338 -0.99 8.02 -25.36
CA SER A 338 -1.89 7.64 -26.46
C SER A 338 -3.00 8.69 -26.63
N GLU A 339 -3.39 8.90 -27.89
CA GLU A 339 -4.55 9.74 -28.29
C GLU A 339 -5.68 8.91 -28.95
N ASP A 340 -5.52 7.60 -29.02
CA ASP A 340 -6.44 6.69 -29.70
C ASP A 340 -6.96 5.57 -28.81
N GLY A 341 -6.97 5.82 -27.49
CA GLY A 341 -7.49 4.90 -26.48
C GLY A 341 -6.58 3.72 -26.21
N GLY A 342 -5.26 3.87 -26.37
CA GLY A 342 -4.28 2.83 -26.10
C GLY A 342 -4.00 1.88 -27.25
N LYS A 343 -4.41 2.20 -28.49
CA LYS A 343 -4.06 1.40 -29.67
C LYS A 343 -2.63 1.64 -30.10
N THR A 344 -2.18 2.91 -30.02
CA THR A 344 -0.81 3.29 -30.28
C THR A 344 -0.30 4.19 -29.16
N PHE A 345 1.00 4.08 -28.88
CA PHE A 345 1.66 4.89 -27.85
C PHE A 345 2.89 5.58 -28.44
N SER A 346 3.06 6.83 -28.06
CA SER A 346 4.31 7.57 -28.19
C SER A 346 4.97 7.73 -26.83
N THR A 347 6.31 7.83 -26.82
CA THR A 347 7.03 8.13 -25.58
C THR A 347 7.30 9.62 -25.49
N GLN A 348 6.89 10.24 -24.40
CA GLN A 348 7.26 11.61 -24.09
C GLN A 348 8.50 11.63 -23.19
N ARG A 349 9.58 12.19 -23.71
CA ARG A 349 10.77 12.49 -22.91
C ARG A 349 10.66 13.89 -22.34
N VAL A 350 10.43 13.99 -21.06
CA VAL A 350 10.58 15.25 -20.34
C VAL A 350 12.05 15.37 -19.94
N LYS A 351 12.81 16.19 -20.65
CA LYS A 351 14.28 16.28 -20.53
C LYS A 351 14.79 16.68 -19.13
N SER A 352 13.93 17.31 -18.33
CA SER A 352 14.27 17.84 -16.99
C SER A 352 13.85 16.93 -15.84
N ILE A 353 13.18 15.81 -16.13
CA ILE A 353 12.68 14.89 -15.10
C ILE A 353 13.36 13.53 -15.29
N HIS A 354 13.83 12.95 -14.18
CA HIS A 354 14.34 11.58 -14.18
C HIS A 354 13.24 10.60 -14.59
N GLY A 355 13.57 9.67 -15.48
CA GLY A 355 12.64 8.59 -15.84
C GLY A 355 12.51 7.62 -14.68
N ASP A 356 11.32 7.41 -14.22
CA ASP A 356 10.86 6.46 -13.18
C ASP A 356 9.50 6.99 -12.62
N PHE A 357 8.47 6.92 -13.46
CA PHE A 357 7.19 7.57 -13.18
C PHE A 357 6.25 6.59 -12.48
N HIS A 358 5.85 6.90 -11.23
CA HIS A 358 4.96 6.09 -10.41
C HIS A 358 3.61 6.75 -10.16
N ALA A 359 3.51 8.06 -10.32
CA ALA A 359 2.29 8.80 -10.11
C ALA A 359 2.13 9.91 -11.15
N MET A 360 0.88 10.27 -11.42
CA MET A 360 0.50 11.39 -12.28
C MET A 360 -0.86 11.91 -11.83
N TRP A 361 -0.98 13.22 -11.80
CA TRP A 361 -2.24 13.91 -11.70
C TRP A 361 -2.43 14.79 -12.95
N ILE A 362 -3.66 14.89 -13.44
CA ILE A 362 -4.02 15.64 -14.65
C ILE A 362 -5.13 16.61 -14.27
N ASP A 363 -4.93 17.89 -14.62
CA ASP A 363 -5.88 19.00 -14.38
C ASP A 363 -7.07 18.97 -15.37
#